data_a81c35585e2d079bdf56da969de6fdf9
#
_entry.id   a81c35585e2d079bdf56da969de6fdf9
#
_cell.length_a   1.000
_cell.length_b   1.000
_cell.length_c   1.000
_cell.angle_alpha   90.00
_cell.angle_beta   90.00
_cell.angle_gamma   90.00
#
_symmetry.space_group_name_H-M   'P 1'
#
loop_
_entity.id
_entity.type
_entity.pdbx_description
1 polymer ?
#
loop_
_entity_poly.entity_id
_entity_poly.type
_entity_poly.pdbx_seq_one_letter_code
_entity_poly.pdbx_strand_id
1 'polypeptide(L)'
;MKKLIALFACLAASTLSAQEPPEMEKPGEHHKHLKMMAGTWDVKSKFHMVPGQIIEMNGVEVAKMQPGGFWLISDFSGKFMGEPFHGHGILGYEAHKKEYVGTWVDSIASVLVISKGTCSKDGRVTTMIGKSFNPMEKREVTYKQVTEIKDANTKTFHMYDVQGKNEKLIMEQVCRRRVGLIKLNAKVKGPFTHEIAGSFETVYYLTGPQQTRPPEGRFKPGTRVRLVRKNGSYSVVQSENGITAHVTT
;
A
#
# COMPACT_ATOMS: atom_id res chain seq x y z
N MET A 1 -34.87 13.62 82.43
CA MET A 1 -34.98 12.52 81.46
C MET A 1 -34.59 13.09 80.05
N LYS A 2 -33.34 12.92 79.67
CA LYS A 2 -32.84 13.42 78.37
C LYS A 2 -32.76 12.23 77.43
N LYS A 3 -33.56 12.24 76.35
CA LYS A 3 -33.52 11.21 75.29
C LYS A 3 -32.42 11.56 74.31
N LEU A 4 -31.43 10.67 74.20
CA LEU A 4 -30.39 10.71 73.20
C LEU A 4 -30.91 10.08 71.90
N ILE A 5 -30.99 10.84 70.82
CA ILE A 5 -31.31 10.35 69.50
C ILE A 5 -29.99 10.08 68.79
N ALA A 6 -29.65 8.80 68.53
CA ALA A 6 -28.52 8.39 67.74
C ALA A 6 -28.87 8.44 66.24
N LEU A 7 -28.24 9.34 65.50
CA LEU A 7 -28.40 9.46 64.05
C LEU A 7 -27.40 8.48 63.34
N PHE A 8 -27.93 7.41 62.77
CA PHE A 8 -27.16 6.46 61.96
C PHE A 8 -27.00 7.03 60.56
N ALA A 9 -25.81 7.52 60.24
CA ALA A 9 -25.46 7.92 58.88
C ALA A 9 -25.01 6.67 58.08
N CYS A 10 -25.88 6.16 57.22
CA CYS A 10 -25.50 5.16 56.22
C CYS A 10 -24.65 5.82 55.13
N LEU A 11 -23.33 5.60 55.16
CA LEU A 11 -22.43 5.89 54.02
C LEU A 11 -22.72 4.83 52.95
N ALA A 12 -23.43 5.19 51.89
CA ALA A 12 -23.51 4.40 50.67
C ALA A 12 -22.21 4.63 49.91
N ALA A 13 -21.27 3.70 50.03
CA ALA A 13 -20.08 3.63 49.16
C ALA A 13 -20.54 3.20 47.76
N SER A 14 -20.72 4.16 46.88
CA SER A 14 -20.89 3.91 45.45
C SER A 14 -19.54 3.38 44.90
N THR A 15 -19.48 2.07 44.67
CA THR A 15 -18.38 1.47 43.90
C THR A 15 -18.46 1.99 42.49
N LEU A 16 -17.60 2.96 42.13
CA LEU A 16 -17.33 3.27 40.73
C LEU A 16 -16.72 2.00 40.12
N SER A 17 -17.51 1.28 39.37
CA SER A 17 -17.02 0.22 38.49
C SER A 17 -16.16 0.92 37.41
N ALA A 18 -14.84 0.78 37.51
CA ALA A 18 -13.94 1.21 36.43
C ALA A 18 -14.30 0.37 35.20
N GLN A 19 -14.94 1.01 34.23
CA GLN A 19 -15.26 0.39 32.97
C GLN A 19 -13.94 0.11 32.27
N GLU A 20 -13.62 -1.16 32.00
CA GLU A 20 -12.42 -1.50 31.24
C GLU A 20 -12.44 -0.76 29.91
N PRO A 21 -11.29 -0.21 29.45
CA PRO A 21 -11.24 0.45 28.15
C PRO A 21 -11.71 -0.52 27.06
N PRO A 22 -12.47 -0.07 26.06
CA PRO A 22 -12.94 -0.92 24.99
C PRO A 22 -11.75 -1.57 24.27
N GLU A 23 -11.84 -2.88 24.03
CA GLU A 23 -10.79 -3.60 23.31
C GLU A 23 -10.70 -3.06 21.88
N MET A 24 -9.50 -2.61 21.50
CA MET A 24 -9.23 -2.09 20.15
C MET A 24 -9.31 -3.23 19.13
N GLU A 25 -9.97 -2.99 18.01
CA GLU A 25 -10.06 -3.93 16.90
C GLU A 25 -8.65 -4.32 16.41
N LYS A 26 -8.47 -5.60 16.06
CA LYS A 26 -7.21 -6.15 15.54
C LYS A 26 -7.40 -6.62 14.10
N PRO A 27 -6.38 -6.44 13.23
CA PRO A 27 -6.47 -6.95 11.86
C PRO A 27 -6.69 -8.47 11.82
N GLY A 28 -7.72 -8.91 11.12
CA GLY A 28 -8.07 -10.32 10.91
C GLY A 28 -7.53 -10.90 9.61
N GLU A 29 -8.09 -12.04 9.18
CA GLU A 29 -7.65 -12.80 8.00
C GLU A 29 -7.75 -11.99 6.71
N HIS A 30 -8.84 -11.23 6.51
CA HIS A 30 -9.04 -10.37 5.35
C HIS A 30 -7.94 -9.30 5.19
N HIS A 31 -7.39 -8.81 6.30
CA HIS A 31 -6.29 -7.85 6.29
C HIS A 31 -4.95 -8.51 5.91
N LYS A 32 -4.80 -9.83 6.14
CA LYS A 32 -3.63 -10.59 5.64
C LYS A 32 -3.66 -10.69 4.12
N HIS A 33 -4.84 -10.79 3.50
CA HIS A 33 -4.98 -10.78 2.05
C HIS A 33 -4.44 -9.48 1.45
N LEU A 34 -4.70 -8.33 2.07
CA LEU A 34 -4.17 -7.04 1.63
C LEU A 34 -2.63 -7.00 1.63
N LYS A 35 -1.98 -7.69 2.57
CA LYS A 35 -0.51 -7.76 2.64
C LYS A 35 0.11 -8.42 1.41
N MET A 36 -0.59 -9.32 0.72
CA MET A 36 -0.09 -9.93 -0.52
C MET A 36 0.08 -8.90 -1.64
N MET A 37 -0.74 -7.85 -1.63
CA MET A 37 -0.69 -6.76 -2.62
C MET A 37 0.39 -5.72 -2.27
N ALA A 38 0.87 -5.68 -1.02
CA ALA A 38 1.90 -4.74 -0.60
C ALA A 38 3.23 -5.01 -1.31
N GLY A 39 3.95 -3.94 -1.68
CA GLY A 39 5.24 -4.00 -2.36
C GLY A 39 5.41 -2.89 -3.38
N THR A 40 6.53 -2.90 -4.06
CA THR A 40 6.76 -2.03 -5.23
C THR A 40 6.60 -2.88 -6.49
N TRP A 41 5.81 -2.38 -7.44
CA TRP A 41 5.45 -3.11 -8.64
C TRP A 41 5.76 -2.30 -9.88
N ASP A 42 6.43 -2.92 -10.86
CA ASP A 42 6.49 -2.40 -12.23
C ASP A 42 5.18 -2.78 -12.92
N VAL A 43 4.46 -1.77 -13.40
CA VAL A 43 3.11 -1.92 -13.95
C VAL A 43 3.13 -1.62 -15.45
N LYS A 44 2.57 -2.54 -16.24
CA LYS A 44 2.26 -2.34 -17.64
C LYS A 44 0.75 -2.35 -17.80
N SER A 45 0.20 -1.26 -18.29
CA SER A 45 -1.25 -1.06 -18.48
C SER A 45 -1.58 -0.95 -19.95
N LYS A 46 -2.75 -1.49 -20.35
CA LYS A 46 -3.36 -1.29 -21.63
C LYS A 46 -4.80 -0.79 -21.44
N PHE A 47 -5.12 0.28 -22.12
CA PHE A 47 -6.45 0.88 -22.09
C PHE A 47 -7.15 0.64 -23.42
N HIS A 48 -8.39 0.11 -23.34
CA HIS A 48 -9.26 -0.22 -24.46
C HIS A 48 -10.43 0.78 -24.56
N MET A 49 -10.14 2.07 -24.38
CA MET A 49 -11.16 3.12 -24.29
C MET A 49 -11.73 3.51 -25.64
N VAL A 50 -10.91 3.43 -26.70
CA VAL A 50 -11.30 3.73 -28.07
C VAL A 50 -11.35 2.44 -28.86
N PRO A 51 -12.44 2.15 -29.61
CA PRO A 51 -12.53 0.96 -30.45
C PRO A 51 -11.36 0.87 -31.44
N GLY A 52 -10.67 -0.28 -31.47
CA GLY A 52 -9.53 -0.52 -32.36
C GLY A 52 -8.22 0.16 -31.95
N GLN A 53 -8.19 0.92 -30.84
CA GLN A 53 -6.97 1.58 -30.36
C GLN A 53 -6.63 1.11 -28.94
N ILE A 54 -5.39 0.71 -28.74
CA ILE A 54 -4.84 0.39 -27.42
C ILE A 54 -3.87 1.51 -27.01
N ILE A 55 -4.11 2.11 -25.85
CA ILE A 55 -3.19 3.07 -25.23
C ILE A 55 -2.39 2.33 -24.19
N GLU A 56 -1.08 2.32 -24.32
CA GLU A 56 -0.19 1.68 -23.35
C GLU A 56 0.37 2.69 -22.35
N MET A 57 0.50 2.29 -21.10
CA MET A 57 1.12 3.06 -20.03
C MET A 57 2.02 2.15 -19.20
N ASN A 58 3.24 2.61 -18.93
CA ASN A 58 4.12 1.98 -17.98
C ASN A 58 4.22 2.86 -16.72
N GLY A 59 4.27 2.24 -15.56
CA GLY A 59 4.38 2.95 -14.32
C GLY A 59 4.93 2.11 -13.19
N VAL A 60 4.96 2.70 -12.02
CA VAL A 60 5.36 2.07 -10.76
C VAL A 60 4.26 2.28 -9.73
N GLU A 61 3.83 1.21 -9.12
CA GLU A 61 2.96 1.24 -7.94
C GLU A 61 3.78 0.92 -6.69
N VAL A 62 3.62 1.75 -5.66
CA VAL A 62 4.14 1.50 -4.33
C VAL A 62 2.95 1.30 -3.39
N ALA A 63 2.72 0.06 -2.98
CA ALA A 63 1.62 -0.31 -2.11
C ALA A 63 2.14 -0.70 -0.71
N LYS A 64 1.60 -0.08 0.35
CA LYS A 64 2.05 -0.29 1.73
C LYS A 64 0.87 -0.46 2.67
N MET A 65 1.00 -1.40 3.60
CA MET A 65 0.08 -1.45 4.74
C MET A 65 0.31 -0.23 5.64
N GLN A 66 -0.76 0.46 5.99
CA GLN A 66 -0.73 1.50 7.01
C GLN A 66 -0.37 0.90 8.38
N PRO A 67 0.30 1.64 9.27
CA PRO A 67 0.43 1.24 10.66
C PRO A 67 -0.94 0.87 11.26
N GLY A 68 -0.98 -0.20 12.04
CA GLY A 68 -2.25 -0.82 12.50
C GLY A 68 -2.74 -1.97 11.61
N GLY A 69 -2.35 -2.02 10.33
CA GLY A 69 -2.56 -3.17 9.46
C GLY A 69 -3.95 -3.36 8.88
N PHE A 70 -4.81 -2.33 8.92
CA PHE A 70 -6.18 -2.38 8.40
C PHE A 70 -6.29 -1.97 6.92
N TRP A 71 -5.41 -1.07 6.47
CA TRP A 71 -5.50 -0.40 5.18
C TRP A 71 -4.25 -0.58 4.35
N LEU A 72 -4.44 -0.84 3.07
CA LEU A 72 -3.39 -0.80 2.05
C LEU A 72 -3.49 0.55 1.34
N ILE A 73 -2.38 1.29 1.32
CA ILE A 73 -2.25 2.55 0.60
C ILE A 73 -1.38 2.31 -0.62
N SER A 74 -1.86 2.71 -1.78
CA SER A 74 -1.16 2.56 -3.06
C SER A 74 -0.92 3.91 -3.72
N ASP A 75 0.33 4.19 -4.06
CA ASP A 75 0.75 5.33 -4.87
C ASP A 75 1.24 4.83 -6.23
N PHE A 76 0.63 5.32 -7.28
CA PHE A 76 1.02 5.01 -8.65
C PHE A 76 1.67 6.23 -9.30
N SER A 77 2.73 5.99 -10.08
CA SER A 77 3.40 7.02 -10.88
C SER A 77 3.75 6.47 -12.26
N GLY A 78 3.45 7.21 -13.31
CA GLY A 78 3.71 6.83 -14.69
C GLY A 78 3.62 7.99 -15.65
N LYS A 79 3.47 7.67 -16.93
CA LYS A 79 3.15 8.65 -17.97
C LYS A 79 1.98 8.15 -18.79
N PHE A 80 0.93 8.95 -18.88
CA PHE A 80 -0.24 8.68 -19.70
C PHE A 80 -0.24 9.62 -20.90
N MET A 81 -0.20 9.07 -22.11
CA MET A 81 -0.13 9.84 -23.36
C MET A 81 1.03 10.87 -23.40
N GLY A 82 2.16 10.55 -22.74
CA GLY A 82 3.35 11.42 -22.65
C GLY A 82 3.40 12.30 -21.41
N GLU A 83 2.26 12.61 -20.78
CA GLU A 83 2.15 13.47 -19.62
C GLU A 83 2.34 12.71 -18.30
N PRO A 84 2.88 13.34 -17.24
CA PRO A 84 2.96 12.74 -15.92
C PRO A 84 1.59 12.33 -15.39
N PHE A 85 1.51 11.09 -14.90
CA PHE A 85 0.31 10.55 -14.28
C PHE A 85 0.62 10.08 -12.86
N HIS A 86 -0.20 10.49 -11.90
CA HIS A 86 -0.12 10.07 -10.51
C HIS A 86 -1.51 9.63 -10.05
N GLY A 87 -1.56 8.53 -9.33
CA GLY A 87 -2.79 8.03 -8.74
C GLY A 87 -2.57 7.58 -7.31
N HIS A 88 -3.62 7.69 -6.48
CA HIS A 88 -3.61 7.30 -5.09
C HIS A 88 -4.84 6.47 -4.78
N GLY A 89 -4.62 5.32 -4.16
CA GLY A 89 -5.66 4.38 -3.78
C GLY A 89 -5.57 3.95 -2.33
N ILE A 90 -6.73 3.70 -1.73
CA ILE A 90 -6.88 3.08 -0.42
C ILE A 90 -7.72 1.83 -0.59
N LEU A 91 -7.31 0.71 0.00
CA LEU A 91 -8.07 -0.53 0.03
C LEU A 91 -8.05 -1.09 1.45
N GLY A 92 -9.21 -1.47 1.96
CA GLY A 92 -9.36 -2.05 3.28
C GLY A 92 -10.50 -3.04 3.36
N TYR A 93 -10.69 -3.62 4.54
CA TYR A 93 -11.81 -4.50 4.83
C TYR A 93 -12.56 -3.99 6.06
N GLU A 94 -13.84 -3.67 5.91
CA GLU A 94 -14.71 -3.27 7.01
C GLU A 94 -15.38 -4.50 7.62
N ALA A 95 -14.88 -4.95 8.77
CA ALA A 95 -15.29 -6.19 9.40
C ALA A 95 -16.80 -6.20 9.77
N HIS A 96 -17.33 -5.07 10.22
CA HIS A 96 -18.74 -4.93 10.59
C HIS A 96 -19.70 -5.02 9.37
N LYS A 97 -19.24 -4.59 8.19
CA LYS A 97 -19.98 -4.71 6.91
C LYS A 97 -19.66 -5.99 6.15
N LYS A 98 -18.58 -6.69 6.53
CA LYS A 98 -18.07 -7.88 5.86
C LYS A 98 -17.77 -7.65 4.38
N GLU A 99 -17.27 -6.45 4.04
CA GLU A 99 -16.96 -6.06 2.67
C GLU A 99 -15.59 -5.40 2.55
N TYR A 100 -14.96 -5.58 1.40
CA TYR A 100 -13.81 -4.76 1.02
C TYR A 100 -14.31 -3.42 0.52
N VAL A 101 -13.59 -2.36 0.89
CA VAL A 101 -13.87 -0.98 0.44
C VAL A 101 -12.60 -0.39 -0.14
N GLY A 102 -12.74 0.37 -1.22
CA GLY A 102 -11.61 1.02 -1.87
C GLY A 102 -11.96 2.37 -2.43
N THR A 103 -10.95 3.23 -2.52
CA THR A 103 -11.04 4.54 -3.17
C THR A 103 -9.89 4.71 -4.15
N TRP A 104 -10.11 5.58 -5.15
CA TRP A 104 -9.09 6.01 -6.09
C TRP A 104 -9.30 7.46 -6.51
N VAL A 105 -8.19 8.20 -6.57
CA VAL A 105 -8.09 9.52 -7.19
C VAL A 105 -6.83 9.57 -8.05
N ASP A 106 -6.84 10.42 -9.09
CA ASP A 106 -5.66 10.60 -9.94
C ASP A 106 -5.51 12.06 -10.43
N SER A 107 -4.40 12.30 -11.12
CA SER A 107 -4.00 13.62 -11.56
C SER A 107 -4.67 14.11 -12.85
N ILE A 108 -5.48 13.28 -13.51
CA ILE A 108 -6.09 13.63 -14.80
C ILE A 108 -7.61 13.82 -14.72
N ALA A 109 -8.23 13.46 -13.59
CA ALA A 109 -9.66 13.60 -13.41
C ALA A 109 -10.01 14.12 -12.01
N SER A 110 -10.90 15.10 -11.92
CA SER A 110 -11.47 15.56 -10.64
C SER A 110 -12.62 14.64 -10.21
N VAL A 111 -12.29 13.35 -10.02
CA VAL A 111 -13.27 12.31 -9.71
C VAL A 111 -12.73 11.43 -8.58
N LEU A 112 -13.57 11.19 -7.56
CA LEU A 112 -13.33 10.19 -6.53
C LEU A 112 -14.08 8.92 -6.92
N VAL A 113 -13.35 7.84 -7.17
CA VAL A 113 -13.93 6.51 -7.33
C VAL A 113 -14.05 5.85 -5.96
N ILE A 114 -15.24 5.38 -5.62
CA ILE A 114 -15.50 4.56 -4.43
C ILE A 114 -16.02 3.21 -4.90
N SER A 115 -15.40 2.14 -4.40
CA SER A 115 -15.77 0.77 -4.77
C SER A 115 -15.88 -0.11 -3.54
N LYS A 116 -16.71 -1.15 -3.66
CA LYS A 116 -16.98 -2.15 -2.65
C LYS A 116 -16.94 -3.54 -3.27
N GLY A 117 -16.60 -4.52 -2.47
CA GLY A 117 -16.53 -5.85 -3.04
C GLY A 117 -16.11 -6.96 -2.09
N THR A 118 -15.69 -8.05 -2.69
CA THR A 118 -15.34 -9.29 -2.01
C THR A 118 -13.99 -9.80 -2.46
N CYS A 119 -13.45 -10.73 -1.69
CA CYS A 119 -12.25 -11.47 -2.06
C CYS A 119 -12.54 -12.96 -2.03
N SER A 120 -11.89 -13.71 -2.92
CA SER A 120 -11.93 -15.18 -2.88
C SER A 120 -11.42 -15.71 -1.54
N LYS A 121 -11.83 -16.92 -1.19
CA LYS A 121 -11.53 -17.53 0.11
C LYS A 121 -10.01 -17.70 0.36
N ASP A 122 -9.25 -17.89 -0.70
CA ASP A 122 -7.78 -17.98 -0.66
C ASP A 122 -7.07 -16.61 -0.69
N GLY A 123 -7.84 -15.51 -0.73
CA GLY A 123 -7.33 -14.14 -0.75
C GLY A 123 -6.71 -13.69 -2.07
N ARG A 124 -6.79 -14.50 -3.13
CA ARG A 124 -6.07 -14.22 -4.38
C ARG A 124 -6.83 -13.37 -5.37
N VAL A 125 -8.17 -13.43 -5.38
CA VAL A 125 -8.99 -12.69 -6.33
C VAL A 125 -9.88 -11.73 -5.58
N THR A 126 -9.64 -10.43 -5.75
CA THR A 126 -10.49 -9.38 -5.21
C THR A 126 -11.32 -8.79 -6.33
N THR A 127 -12.64 -8.80 -6.16
CA THR A 127 -13.60 -8.21 -7.09
C THR A 127 -14.29 -7.03 -6.43
N MET A 128 -14.16 -5.84 -7.03
CA MET A 128 -14.73 -4.60 -6.53
C MET A 128 -15.69 -4.02 -7.57
N ILE A 129 -16.79 -3.46 -7.11
CA ILE A 129 -17.76 -2.73 -7.93
C ILE A 129 -17.85 -1.31 -7.42
N GLY A 130 -17.76 -0.35 -8.31
CA GLY A 130 -17.89 1.06 -7.99
C GLY A 130 -18.65 1.81 -9.08
N LYS A 131 -19.16 2.99 -8.72
CA LYS A 131 -19.72 3.94 -9.66
C LYS A 131 -18.88 5.20 -9.67
N SER A 132 -18.69 5.76 -10.84
CA SER A 132 -17.92 6.98 -11.00
C SER A 132 -18.35 7.72 -12.26
N PHE A 133 -18.21 9.02 -12.27
CA PHE A 133 -18.43 9.82 -13.47
C PHE A 133 -17.28 9.61 -14.45
N ASN A 134 -17.59 9.25 -15.70
CA ASN A 134 -16.63 9.21 -16.79
C ASN A 134 -16.63 10.56 -17.51
N PRO A 135 -15.59 11.40 -17.36
CA PRO A 135 -15.58 12.72 -17.98
C PRO A 135 -15.49 12.69 -19.52
N MET A 136 -14.95 11.63 -20.11
CA MET A 136 -14.85 11.46 -21.56
C MET A 136 -16.23 11.14 -22.18
N GLU A 137 -17.00 10.27 -21.52
CA GLU A 137 -18.34 9.89 -21.98
C GLU A 137 -19.44 10.77 -21.38
N LYS A 138 -19.10 11.66 -20.44
CA LYS A 138 -20.01 12.58 -19.72
C LYS A 138 -21.21 11.86 -19.08
N ARG A 139 -20.96 10.65 -18.53
CA ARG A 139 -21.99 9.85 -17.85
C ARG A 139 -21.45 9.14 -16.63
N GLU A 140 -22.34 8.71 -15.76
CA GLU A 140 -21.98 7.74 -14.73
C GLU A 140 -21.74 6.35 -15.34
N VAL A 141 -20.69 5.70 -14.86
CA VAL A 141 -20.30 4.35 -15.26
C VAL A 141 -20.18 3.47 -14.03
N THR A 142 -20.68 2.25 -14.15
CA THR A 142 -20.41 1.21 -13.17
C THR A 142 -19.16 0.46 -13.61
N TYR A 143 -18.13 0.47 -12.76
CA TYR A 143 -16.89 -0.25 -12.99
C TYR A 143 -16.85 -1.52 -12.16
N LYS A 144 -16.48 -2.62 -12.80
CA LYS A 144 -16.04 -3.85 -12.12
C LYS A 144 -14.53 -3.94 -12.23
N GLN A 145 -13.89 -4.08 -11.08
CA GLN A 145 -12.44 -4.17 -10.94
C GLN A 145 -12.09 -5.55 -10.40
N VAL A 146 -11.17 -6.25 -11.05
CA VAL A 146 -10.72 -7.58 -10.63
C VAL A 146 -9.21 -7.55 -10.48
N THR A 147 -8.72 -7.72 -9.26
CA THR A 147 -7.29 -7.91 -8.96
C THR A 147 -7.05 -9.39 -8.68
N GLU A 148 -6.08 -9.99 -9.36
CA GLU A 148 -5.69 -11.39 -9.12
C GLU A 148 -4.20 -11.50 -8.79
N ILE A 149 -3.88 -12.12 -7.67
CA ILE A 149 -2.52 -12.48 -7.26
C ILE A 149 -2.17 -13.81 -7.90
N LYS A 150 -1.41 -13.79 -8.99
CA LYS A 150 -0.97 -15.00 -9.70
C LYS A 150 0.06 -15.79 -8.89
N ASP A 151 1.05 -15.09 -8.36
CA ASP A 151 2.13 -15.62 -7.53
C ASP A 151 2.73 -14.50 -6.65
N ALA A 152 3.81 -14.80 -5.91
CA ALA A 152 4.46 -13.84 -5.03
C ALA A 152 5.00 -12.58 -5.75
N ASN A 153 5.24 -12.67 -7.07
CA ASN A 153 5.88 -11.64 -7.87
C ASN A 153 5.02 -11.10 -9.02
N THR A 154 3.78 -11.60 -9.16
CA THR A 154 2.90 -11.24 -10.26
C THR A 154 1.48 -11.03 -9.76
N LYS A 155 0.90 -9.89 -10.07
CA LYS A 155 -0.54 -9.64 -9.98
C LYS A 155 -1.06 -9.05 -11.27
N THR A 156 -2.33 -9.28 -11.57
CA THR A 156 -3.05 -8.65 -12.68
C THR A 156 -4.21 -7.83 -12.16
N PHE A 157 -4.57 -6.82 -12.91
CA PHE A 157 -5.76 -6.02 -12.65
C PHE A 157 -6.52 -5.83 -13.96
N HIS A 158 -7.85 -5.99 -13.89
CA HIS A 158 -8.74 -5.77 -15.01
C HIS A 158 -9.88 -4.86 -14.56
N MET A 159 -10.22 -3.90 -15.40
CA MET A 159 -11.37 -3.01 -15.20
C MET A 159 -12.34 -3.13 -16.36
N TYR A 160 -13.61 -3.26 -16.03
CA TYR A 160 -14.70 -3.39 -16.98
C TYR A 160 -15.71 -2.26 -16.78
N ASP A 161 -16.20 -1.69 -17.88
CA ASP A 161 -17.44 -0.90 -17.91
C ASP A 161 -18.62 -1.89 -17.91
N VAL A 162 -19.51 -1.78 -16.95
CA VAL A 162 -20.64 -2.69 -16.76
C VAL A 162 -21.93 -1.99 -17.15
N GLN A 163 -22.57 -2.51 -18.20
CA GLN A 163 -23.86 -2.02 -18.72
C GLN A 163 -24.88 -3.15 -18.70
N GLY A 164 -25.68 -3.22 -17.64
CA GLY A 164 -26.61 -4.32 -17.43
C GLY A 164 -25.87 -5.66 -17.28
N LYS A 165 -26.04 -6.57 -18.25
CA LYS A 165 -25.35 -7.87 -18.28
C LYS A 165 -24.05 -7.86 -19.09
N ASN A 166 -23.76 -6.76 -19.77
CA ASN A 166 -22.58 -6.65 -20.62
C ASN A 166 -21.40 -6.06 -19.81
N GLU A 167 -20.27 -6.72 -19.88
CA GLU A 167 -19.01 -6.27 -19.31
C GLU A 167 -18.01 -6.02 -20.43
N LYS A 168 -17.62 -4.76 -20.63
CA LYS A 168 -16.62 -4.36 -21.61
C LYS A 168 -15.30 -4.12 -20.92
N LEU A 169 -14.25 -4.88 -21.27
CA LEU A 169 -12.89 -4.61 -20.78
C LEU A 169 -12.44 -3.23 -21.26
N ILE A 170 -12.05 -2.37 -20.33
CA ILE A 170 -11.57 -1.02 -20.60
C ILE A 170 -10.12 -0.81 -20.16
N MET A 171 -9.61 -1.61 -19.23
CA MET A 171 -8.21 -1.57 -18.81
C MET A 171 -7.75 -2.95 -18.32
N GLU A 172 -6.53 -3.30 -18.70
CA GLU A 172 -5.81 -4.44 -18.14
C GLU A 172 -4.41 -4.00 -17.68
N GLN A 173 -3.95 -4.59 -16.57
CA GLN A 173 -2.61 -4.36 -16.06
C GLN A 173 -1.93 -5.67 -15.70
N VAL A 174 -0.65 -5.73 -16.01
CA VAL A 174 0.27 -6.76 -15.49
C VAL A 174 1.27 -6.07 -14.59
N CYS A 175 1.28 -6.46 -13.32
CA CYS A 175 2.16 -5.91 -12.31
C CYS A 175 3.21 -6.96 -11.95
N ARG A 176 4.48 -6.62 -12.12
CA ARG A 176 5.61 -7.44 -11.71
C ARG A 176 6.24 -6.83 -10.47
N ARG A 177 6.36 -7.62 -9.42
CA ARG A 177 6.99 -7.13 -8.20
C ARG A 177 8.40 -6.69 -8.52
N ARG A 178 8.68 -5.42 -8.23
CA ARG A 178 10.04 -4.94 -8.28
C ARG A 178 10.78 -5.57 -7.12
N VAL A 179 11.34 -6.72 -7.40
CA VAL A 179 12.35 -7.28 -6.52
C VAL A 179 13.49 -6.29 -6.63
N GLY A 180 13.68 -5.43 -5.63
CA GLY A 180 14.94 -4.73 -5.51
C GLY A 180 16.01 -5.78 -5.70
N LEU A 181 17.15 -5.47 -6.33
CA LEU A 181 18.26 -6.39 -6.47
C LEU A 181 18.85 -6.73 -5.09
N ILE A 182 17.98 -7.19 -4.20
CA ILE A 182 18.36 -7.94 -3.02
C ILE A 182 18.57 -9.34 -3.56
N LYS A 183 19.77 -9.61 -4.06
CA LYS A 183 20.32 -10.94 -3.97
C LYS A 183 20.49 -11.20 -2.48
N LEU A 184 19.36 -11.53 -1.79
CA LEU A 184 19.39 -12.11 -0.47
C LEU A 184 20.26 -13.35 -0.59
N ASN A 185 21.41 -13.34 0.11
CA ASN A 185 22.34 -14.44 0.33
C ASN A 185 23.42 -14.75 -0.70
N ALA A 186 23.74 -13.93 -1.66
CA ALA A 186 25.08 -14.04 -2.24
C ALA A 186 26.02 -13.14 -1.41
N LYS A 187 26.87 -13.71 -0.56
CA LYS A 187 28.02 -13.00 -0.01
C LYS A 187 28.75 -12.37 -1.18
N VAL A 188 28.66 -11.06 -1.32
CA VAL A 188 29.32 -10.34 -2.40
C VAL A 188 30.80 -10.38 -2.13
N LYS A 189 31.57 -11.03 -2.98
CA LYS A 189 33.04 -11.02 -2.91
C LYS A 189 33.54 -9.64 -3.30
N GLY A 190 34.34 -9.02 -2.43
CA GLY A 190 35.01 -7.75 -2.72
C GLY A 190 35.41 -6.98 -1.47
N PRO A 191 36.29 -5.99 -1.57
CA PRO A 191 36.67 -5.19 -0.43
C PRO A 191 35.49 -4.29 -0.02
N PHE A 192 35.01 -4.45 1.21
CA PHE A 192 34.10 -3.53 1.88
C PHE A 192 34.95 -2.60 2.73
N THR A 193 35.22 -1.42 2.19
CA THR A 193 36.20 -0.47 2.72
C THR A 193 35.58 0.62 3.59
N HIS A 194 34.27 0.63 3.72
CA HIS A 194 33.53 1.61 4.48
C HIS A 194 32.58 0.91 5.47
N GLU A 195 32.25 1.62 6.53
CA GLU A 195 31.23 1.20 7.50
C GLU A 195 30.15 2.28 7.60
N ILE A 196 28.93 1.86 7.86
CA ILE A 196 27.87 2.79 8.21
C ILE A 196 28.19 3.39 9.57
N ALA A 197 28.52 4.70 9.55
CA ALA A 197 28.92 5.44 10.74
C ALA A 197 27.70 5.85 11.59
N GLY A 198 27.95 6.14 12.86
CA GLY A 198 26.96 6.70 13.79
C GLY A 198 26.47 5.71 14.83
N SER A 199 25.70 6.24 15.78
CA SER A 199 25.10 5.48 16.89
C SER A 199 23.71 4.95 16.56
N PHE A 200 23.14 5.35 15.41
CA PHE A 200 21.78 5.05 15.00
C PHE A 200 21.76 4.33 13.66
N GLU A 201 20.67 3.59 13.42
CA GLU A 201 20.43 2.96 12.14
C GLU A 201 20.30 3.99 11.01
N THR A 202 21.02 3.78 9.92
CA THR A 202 20.97 4.65 8.73
C THR A 202 19.91 4.15 7.76
N VAL A 203 18.93 4.99 7.47
CA VAL A 203 17.89 4.69 6.48
C VAL A 203 18.46 4.56 5.07
N TYR A 204 17.91 3.64 4.29
CA TYR A 204 18.31 3.49 2.90
C TYR A 204 17.11 3.41 1.95
N TYR A 205 17.36 3.77 0.68
CA TYR A 205 16.39 3.77 -0.41
C TYR A 205 16.93 2.93 -1.58
N LEU A 206 16.14 1.96 -2.05
CA LEU A 206 16.58 1.04 -3.11
C LEU A 206 16.52 1.65 -4.51
N THR A 207 15.59 2.56 -4.76
CA THR A 207 15.27 3.08 -6.10
C THR A 207 15.61 4.56 -6.32
N GLY A 208 16.41 5.15 -5.45
CA GLY A 208 16.89 6.54 -5.55
C GLY A 208 16.68 7.34 -4.27
N PRO A 209 17.34 8.49 -4.16
CA PRO A 209 17.23 9.36 -3.00
C PRO A 209 15.88 10.07 -3.03
N GLN A 210 14.91 9.56 -2.32
CA GLN A 210 13.59 10.21 -2.22
C GLN A 210 13.29 10.53 -0.77
N GLN A 211 13.32 11.81 -0.44
CA GLN A 211 13.04 12.32 0.90
C GLN A 211 11.55 12.30 1.27
N THR A 212 10.65 12.19 0.28
CA THR A 212 9.20 12.30 0.47
C THR A 212 8.49 10.97 0.69
N ARG A 213 9.22 9.85 0.64
CA ARG A 213 8.67 8.52 0.90
C ARG A 213 9.38 7.82 2.06
N PRO A 214 8.70 6.89 2.75
CA PRO A 214 9.35 6.07 3.75
C PRO A 214 10.53 5.29 3.16
N PRO A 215 11.64 5.11 3.93
CA PRO A 215 12.76 4.30 3.50
C PRO A 215 12.38 2.83 3.35
N GLU A 216 13.00 2.14 2.43
CA GLU A 216 12.79 0.70 2.26
C GLU A 216 13.49 -0.14 3.31
N GLY A 217 14.43 0.43 4.05
CA GLY A 217 15.06 -0.28 5.16
C GLY A 217 16.10 0.55 5.88
N ARG A 218 16.83 -0.11 6.78
CA ARG A 218 17.84 0.51 7.62
C ARG A 218 19.09 -0.36 7.71
N PHE A 219 20.27 0.26 7.61
CA PHE A 219 21.53 -0.37 7.97
C PHE A 219 21.83 -0.12 9.45
N LYS A 220 22.26 -1.14 10.13
CA LYS A 220 22.76 -1.01 11.51
C LYS A 220 24.12 -0.30 11.50
N PRO A 221 24.48 0.42 12.56
CA PRO A 221 25.85 0.90 12.76
C PRO A 221 26.87 -0.22 12.60
N GLY A 222 28.00 0.06 11.98
CA GLY A 222 29.03 -0.94 11.71
C GLY A 222 28.73 -1.87 10.52
N THR A 223 27.60 -1.71 9.82
CA THR A 223 27.35 -2.47 8.59
C THR A 223 28.45 -2.14 7.57
N ARG A 224 29.18 -3.16 7.13
CA ARG A 224 30.26 -2.99 6.15
C ARG A 224 29.67 -2.82 4.75
N VAL A 225 30.12 -1.79 4.05
CA VAL A 225 29.67 -1.42 2.72
C VAL A 225 30.84 -1.09 1.80
N ARG A 226 30.62 -1.20 0.52
CA ARG A 226 31.49 -0.60 -0.50
C ARG A 226 30.76 0.55 -1.18
N LEU A 227 31.47 1.62 -1.46
CA LEU A 227 30.95 2.73 -2.25
C LEU A 227 30.86 2.30 -3.72
N VAL A 228 29.65 2.38 -4.29
CA VAL A 228 29.41 2.10 -5.71
C VAL A 228 29.48 3.41 -6.51
N ARG A 229 28.88 4.48 -5.99
CA ARG A 229 28.84 5.80 -6.65
C ARG A 229 28.52 6.91 -5.64
N LYS A 230 29.20 8.05 -5.75
CA LYS A 230 28.78 9.31 -5.12
C LYS A 230 27.74 10.03 -5.98
N ASN A 231 26.74 10.62 -5.37
CA ASN A 231 25.68 11.35 -6.05
C ASN A 231 25.15 12.51 -5.17
N GLY A 232 25.93 13.59 -5.10
CA GLY A 232 25.60 14.75 -4.26
C GLY A 232 25.55 14.40 -2.78
N SER A 233 24.45 14.72 -2.12
CA SER A 233 24.19 14.42 -0.71
C SER A 233 23.79 12.96 -0.44
N TYR A 234 23.79 12.11 -1.46
CA TYR A 234 23.56 10.67 -1.36
C TYR A 234 24.70 9.88 -1.98
N SER A 235 24.98 8.74 -1.40
CA SER A 235 25.87 7.75 -1.97
C SER A 235 25.12 6.46 -2.29
N VAL A 236 25.47 5.79 -3.38
CA VAL A 236 25.06 4.43 -3.63
C VAL A 236 26.10 3.52 -3.01
N VAL A 237 25.67 2.69 -2.08
CA VAL A 237 26.53 1.71 -1.41
C VAL A 237 25.99 0.31 -1.60
N GLN A 238 26.91 -0.67 -1.53
CA GLN A 238 26.53 -2.08 -1.48
C GLN A 238 27.05 -2.70 -0.19
N SER A 239 26.13 -3.29 0.60
CA SER A 239 26.50 -3.99 1.82
C SER A 239 27.04 -5.39 1.55
N GLU A 240 27.75 -5.96 2.52
CA GLU A 240 28.23 -7.34 2.48
C GLU A 240 27.11 -8.38 2.34
N ASN A 241 25.89 -8.02 2.76
CA ASN A 241 24.68 -8.83 2.60
C ASN A 241 24.01 -8.66 1.22
N GLY A 242 24.66 -7.96 0.28
CA GLY A 242 24.20 -7.81 -1.09
C GLY A 242 23.20 -6.69 -1.34
N ILE A 243 22.83 -5.88 -0.33
CA ILE A 243 21.91 -4.76 -0.49
C ILE A 243 22.65 -3.61 -1.19
N THR A 244 22.19 -3.23 -2.39
CA THR A 244 22.66 -2.00 -3.07
C THR A 244 21.60 -0.92 -2.86
N ALA A 245 21.97 0.20 -2.23
CA ALA A 245 21.01 1.21 -1.84
C ALA A 245 21.62 2.62 -1.80
N HIS A 246 20.74 3.62 -1.82
CA HIS A 246 21.08 5.02 -1.63
C HIS A 246 21.01 5.35 -0.13
N VAL A 247 22.07 5.95 0.38
CA VAL A 247 22.20 6.47 1.75
C VAL A 247 22.59 7.93 1.72
N THR A 248 22.23 8.69 2.74
CA THR A 248 22.74 10.05 2.96
C THR A 248 24.22 9.97 3.29
N THR A 249 25.01 10.88 2.74
CA THR A 249 26.46 11.02 2.98
C THR A 249 26.75 12.11 3.95
#